data_43537e1c33edcdcb081cfdb2f7e9b19f
#
_entry.id   43537e1c33edcdcb081cfdb2f7e9b19f
#
_cell.length_a   1.000
_cell.length_b   1.000
_cell.length_c   1.000
_cell.angle_alpha   90.00
_cell.angle_beta   90.00
_cell.angle_gamma   90.00
#
_symmetry.space_group_name_H-M   'P 1'
#
loop_
_entity.id
_entity.type
_entity.pdbx_description
1 polymer ?
#
loop_
_entity_poly.entity_id
_entity_poly.type
_entity_poly.pdbx_seq_one_letter_code
_entity_poly.pdbx_strand_id
1 'polypeptide(L)'
;MGKRELEESVLSEKKVVDELRKEISDKNITIDGYEQSLKNINEENIQLQSEIDVLLNSISYSQVEESSLVNAESTESVAFEQPVVTSTGMTMNVEATAYSTNQPELSSYTATGIDLRQNPYVVAVDPSFIPLGSTIYIEGLGTFIAGDTGGAIVGNRIDIHLTDLNACYNFGRRSMQIQVVFPQ
;
A
#
# COMPACT_ATOMS: atom_id res chain seq x y z
N MET A 1 42.00 -40.99 -8.64
CA MET A 1 40.55 -41.07 -8.38
C MET A 1 40.06 -42.39 -8.98
N GLY A 2 39.66 -43.35 -8.14
CA GLY A 2 39.26 -44.68 -8.60
C GLY A 2 37.83 -44.68 -9.09
N LYS A 3 37.47 -45.62 -9.98
CA LYS A 3 36.11 -45.79 -10.52
C LYS A 3 35.03 -45.84 -9.43
N ARG A 4 35.34 -46.40 -8.29
CA ARG A 4 34.46 -46.55 -7.13
C ARG A 4 34.17 -45.19 -6.45
N GLU A 5 35.16 -44.32 -6.29
CA GLU A 5 34.99 -42.97 -5.74
C GLU A 5 34.09 -42.08 -6.63
N LEU A 6 34.19 -42.26 -7.96
CA LEU A 6 33.37 -41.56 -8.91
C LEU A 6 31.92 -42.05 -8.83
N GLU A 7 31.68 -43.34 -8.71
CA GLU A 7 30.33 -43.92 -8.57
C GLU A 7 29.66 -43.47 -7.28
N GLU A 8 30.38 -43.39 -6.17
CA GLU A 8 29.86 -42.88 -4.89
C GLU A 8 29.53 -41.37 -4.96
N SER A 9 30.37 -40.58 -5.64
CA SER A 9 30.09 -39.14 -5.87
C SER A 9 28.85 -38.95 -6.70
N VAL A 10 28.69 -39.65 -7.81
CA VAL A 10 27.50 -39.56 -8.68
C VAL A 10 26.23 -39.98 -7.93
N LEU A 11 26.31 -40.98 -7.07
CA LEU A 11 25.17 -41.42 -6.26
C LEU A 11 24.74 -40.33 -5.22
N SER A 12 25.74 -39.68 -4.63
CA SER A 12 25.53 -38.57 -3.69
C SER A 12 24.84 -37.37 -4.38
N GLU A 13 25.37 -36.96 -5.53
CA GLU A 13 24.81 -35.87 -6.32
C GLU A 13 23.36 -36.16 -6.76
N LYS A 14 23.10 -37.40 -7.16
CA LYS A 14 21.75 -37.83 -7.53
C LYS A 14 20.76 -37.68 -6.38
N LYS A 15 21.15 -38.03 -5.15
CA LYS A 15 20.29 -37.84 -3.97
C LYS A 15 19.98 -36.35 -3.73
N VAL A 16 20.97 -35.48 -3.84
CA VAL A 16 20.76 -34.02 -3.69
C VAL A 16 19.80 -33.48 -4.76
N VAL A 17 19.97 -33.94 -6.00
CA VAL A 17 19.08 -33.55 -7.11
C VAL A 17 17.61 -33.99 -6.84
N ASP A 18 17.44 -35.23 -6.35
CA ASP A 18 16.08 -35.73 -6.05
C ASP A 18 15.44 -34.98 -4.86
N GLU A 19 16.20 -34.61 -3.83
CA GLU A 19 15.75 -33.77 -2.73
C GLU A 19 15.35 -32.36 -3.21
N LEU A 20 16.18 -31.72 -4.03
CA LEU A 20 15.88 -30.40 -4.59
C LEU A 20 14.64 -30.42 -5.48
N ARG A 21 14.46 -31.47 -6.27
CA ARG A 21 13.24 -31.64 -7.08
C ARG A 21 11.98 -31.72 -6.23
N LYS A 22 12.06 -32.44 -5.10
CA LYS A 22 10.95 -32.53 -4.16
C LYS A 22 10.66 -31.15 -3.55
N GLU A 23 11.68 -30.43 -3.10
CA GLU A 23 11.51 -29.10 -2.53
C GLU A 23 10.89 -28.12 -3.54
N ILE A 24 11.34 -28.17 -4.80
CA ILE A 24 10.73 -27.35 -5.88
C ILE A 24 9.27 -27.70 -6.06
N SER A 25 8.93 -28.99 -6.07
CA SER A 25 7.52 -29.43 -6.19
C SER A 25 6.66 -28.91 -5.05
N ASP A 26 7.14 -28.99 -3.81
CA ASP A 26 6.41 -28.54 -2.63
C ASP A 26 6.23 -27.01 -2.65
N LYS A 27 7.25 -26.26 -3.10
CA LYS A 27 7.15 -24.80 -3.26
C LYS A 27 6.19 -24.41 -4.38
N ASN A 28 6.14 -25.15 -5.48
CA ASN A 28 5.19 -24.89 -6.57
C ASN A 28 3.74 -25.05 -6.09
N ILE A 29 3.43 -26.10 -5.32
CA ILE A 29 2.10 -26.28 -4.72
C ILE A 29 1.74 -25.09 -3.82
N THR A 30 2.70 -24.58 -3.07
CA THR A 30 2.50 -23.40 -2.21
C THR A 30 2.24 -22.14 -3.03
N ILE A 31 2.98 -21.95 -4.13
CA ILE A 31 2.82 -20.83 -5.05
C ILE A 31 1.42 -20.86 -5.68
N ASP A 32 1.00 -22.01 -6.19
CA ASP A 32 -0.35 -22.20 -6.76
C ASP A 32 -1.44 -21.82 -5.74
N GLY A 33 -1.25 -22.20 -4.48
CA GLY A 33 -2.16 -21.82 -3.39
C GLY A 33 -2.21 -20.31 -3.14
N TYR A 34 -1.08 -19.63 -3.18
CA TYR A 34 -1.04 -18.17 -3.05
C TYR A 34 -1.63 -17.46 -4.27
N GLU A 35 -1.38 -17.94 -5.48
CA GLU A 35 -1.98 -17.39 -6.71
C GLU A 35 -3.51 -17.48 -6.66
N GLN A 36 -4.04 -18.62 -6.20
CA GLN A 36 -5.49 -18.76 -6.03
C GLN A 36 -6.05 -17.81 -4.97
N SER A 37 -5.34 -17.64 -3.86
CA SER A 37 -5.73 -16.71 -2.80
C SER A 37 -5.72 -15.25 -3.28
N LEU A 38 -4.69 -14.86 -4.02
CA LEU A 38 -4.60 -13.53 -4.63
C LEU A 38 -5.74 -13.28 -5.61
N LYS A 39 -6.10 -14.27 -6.41
CA LYS A 39 -7.23 -14.16 -7.34
C LYS A 39 -8.53 -13.91 -6.57
N ASN A 40 -8.79 -14.69 -5.52
CA ASN A 40 -10.00 -14.54 -4.70
C ASN A 40 -10.07 -13.15 -4.04
N ILE A 41 -8.95 -12.68 -3.46
CA ILE A 41 -8.88 -11.35 -2.84
C ILE A 41 -9.12 -10.25 -3.89
N ASN A 42 -8.57 -10.40 -5.09
CA ASN A 42 -8.78 -9.42 -6.16
C ASN A 42 -10.25 -9.37 -6.62
N GLU A 43 -10.91 -10.52 -6.72
CA GLU A 43 -12.33 -10.60 -7.04
C GLU A 43 -13.19 -9.93 -5.94
N GLU A 44 -12.86 -10.16 -4.67
CA GLU A 44 -13.52 -9.51 -3.53
C GLU A 44 -13.31 -7.99 -3.53
N ASN A 45 -12.09 -7.53 -3.82
CA ASN A 45 -11.80 -6.10 -3.93
C ASN A 45 -12.60 -5.43 -5.05
N ILE A 46 -12.74 -6.06 -6.21
CA ILE A 46 -13.57 -5.55 -7.31
C ILE A 46 -15.03 -5.45 -6.89
N GLN A 47 -15.53 -6.43 -6.16
CA GLN A 47 -16.91 -6.42 -5.66
C GLN A 47 -17.14 -5.31 -4.64
N LEU A 48 -16.22 -5.16 -3.66
CA LEU A 48 -16.28 -4.08 -2.67
C LEU A 48 -16.20 -2.70 -3.32
N GLN A 49 -15.37 -2.53 -4.34
CA GLN A 49 -15.31 -1.26 -5.07
C GLN A 49 -16.64 -0.94 -5.76
N SER A 50 -17.28 -1.94 -6.36
CA SER A 50 -18.61 -1.77 -6.97
C SER A 50 -19.69 -1.40 -5.94
N GLU A 51 -19.64 -1.98 -4.73
CA GLU A 51 -20.54 -1.60 -3.63
C GLU A 51 -20.31 -0.16 -3.18
N ILE A 52 -19.05 0.25 -3.04
CA ILE A 52 -18.69 1.62 -2.71
C ILE A 52 -19.24 2.60 -3.74
N ASP A 53 -19.11 2.32 -5.03
CA ASP A 53 -19.60 3.18 -6.10
C ASP A 53 -21.13 3.29 -6.07
N VAL A 54 -21.83 2.20 -5.78
CA VAL A 54 -23.30 2.21 -5.61
C VAL A 54 -23.71 3.06 -4.39
N LEU A 55 -23.02 2.93 -3.26
CA LEU A 55 -23.30 3.70 -2.06
C LEU A 55 -23.01 5.19 -2.26
N LEU A 56 -21.91 5.56 -2.91
CA LEU A 56 -21.57 6.94 -3.24
C LEU A 56 -22.63 7.57 -4.15
N ASN A 57 -23.09 6.84 -5.16
CA ASN A 57 -24.17 7.29 -6.02
C ASN A 57 -25.48 7.49 -5.24
N SER A 58 -25.83 6.58 -4.34
CA SER A 58 -27.04 6.69 -3.52
C SER A 58 -27.01 7.92 -2.59
N ILE A 59 -25.83 8.22 -2.02
CA ILE A 59 -25.64 9.41 -1.19
C ILE A 59 -25.79 10.68 -2.03
N SER A 60 -25.21 10.71 -3.23
CA SER A 60 -25.32 11.88 -4.12
C SER A 60 -26.76 12.13 -4.56
N TYR A 61 -27.56 11.10 -4.81
CA TYR A 61 -28.99 11.24 -5.13
C TYR A 61 -29.80 11.77 -3.95
N SER A 62 -29.57 11.28 -2.73
CA SER A 62 -30.28 11.77 -1.54
C SER A 62 -29.97 13.24 -1.23
N GLN A 63 -28.76 13.70 -1.48
CA GLN A 63 -28.39 15.12 -1.32
C GLN A 63 -29.03 16.03 -2.36
N VAL A 64 -29.29 15.53 -3.57
CA VAL A 64 -30.00 16.31 -4.62
C VAL A 64 -31.48 16.42 -4.32
N GLU A 65 -32.13 15.39 -3.76
CA GLU A 65 -33.53 15.46 -3.36
C GLU A 65 -33.76 16.42 -2.17
N GLU A 66 -32.86 16.41 -1.19
CA GLU A 66 -32.93 17.31 -0.04
C GLU A 66 -32.70 18.77 -0.44
N SER A 67 -31.83 19.04 -1.40
CA SER A 67 -31.61 20.40 -1.95
C SER A 67 -32.73 20.89 -2.82
N SER A 68 -33.55 20.03 -3.43
CA SER A 68 -34.68 20.40 -4.26
C SER A 68 -35.97 20.67 -3.45
N LEU A 69 -36.07 20.18 -2.23
CA LEU A 69 -37.20 20.42 -1.34
C LEU A 69 -37.09 21.73 -0.52
N VAL A 70 -35.92 22.34 -0.45
CA VAL A 70 -35.63 23.56 0.33
C VAL A 70 -35.84 24.85 -0.49
N ASN A 71 -36.08 24.77 -1.80
CA ASN A 71 -36.22 25.94 -2.69
C ASN A 71 -37.65 26.47 -2.90
N ALA A 72 -38.58 26.14 -2.01
CA ALA A 72 -39.92 26.71 -2.02
C ALA A 72 -40.29 27.23 -0.63
N GLU A 73 -39.68 28.27 -0.15
CA GLU A 73 -40.26 29.40 0.57
C GLU A 73 -39.23 30.31 1.24
N SER A 74 -39.31 31.59 0.91
CA SER A 74 -38.92 32.80 1.65
C SER A 74 -37.42 33.08 1.97
N THR A 75 -36.98 34.13 1.30
CA THR A 75 -36.02 35.17 1.71
C THR A 75 -35.98 35.43 3.21
N GLU A 76 -34.87 35.05 3.90
CA GLU A 76 -34.22 35.91 4.88
C GLU A 76 -32.85 35.31 5.26
N SER A 77 -31.83 36.14 5.20
CA SER A 77 -30.44 35.83 5.41
C SER A 77 -30.10 35.50 6.88
N VAL A 78 -29.79 34.23 7.19
CA VAL A 78 -28.95 33.93 8.35
C VAL A 78 -27.95 32.87 7.89
N ALA A 79 -26.68 33.27 7.86
CA ALA A 79 -25.58 32.38 7.59
C ALA A 79 -25.52 31.32 8.70
N PHE A 80 -25.99 30.12 8.41
CA PHE A 80 -25.72 28.93 9.23
C PHE A 80 -24.59 28.15 8.56
N GLU A 81 -23.38 28.38 9.03
CA GLU A 81 -22.25 27.53 8.69
C GLU A 81 -22.55 26.11 9.20
N GLN A 82 -23.00 25.25 8.32
CA GLN A 82 -22.92 23.82 8.57
C GLN A 82 -21.44 23.42 8.47
N PRO A 83 -20.94 22.59 9.39
CA PRO A 83 -19.59 22.04 9.24
C PRO A 83 -19.62 21.06 8.06
N VAL A 84 -19.29 21.55 6.90
CA VAL A 84 -18.84 20.69 5.80
C VAL A 84 -17.57 20.03 6.30
N VAL A 85 -17.61 18.77 6.72
CA VAL A 85 -16.44 17.93 6.88
C VAL A 85 -15.89 17.63 5.47
N THR A 86 -15.41 18.68 4.83
CA THR A 86 -14.47 18.53 3.73
C THR A 86 -13.15 18.11 4.38
N SER A 87 -12.91 16.84 4.45
CA SER A 87 -11.53 16.36 4.54
C SER A 87 -10.86 16.75 3.22
N THR A 88 -10.58 18.03 3.06
CA THR A 88 -9.94 18.57 1.87
C THR A 88 -8.51 18.07 1.88
N GLY A 89 -8.29 16.90 1.28
CA GLY A 89 -6.96 16.38 1.05
C GLY A 89 -6.18 17.41 0.21
N MET A 90 -5.04 17.85 0.70
CA MET A 90 -4.16 18.71 -0.05
C MET A 90 -3.42 17.88 -1.10
N THR A 91 -3.51 18.29 -2.36
CA THR A 91 -2.78 17.64 -3.45
C THR A 91 -1.35 18.19 -3.50
N MET A 92 -0.37 17.30 -3.49
CA MET A 92 1.05 17.63 -3.47
C MET A 92 1.81 16.87 -4.55
N ASN A 93 2.83 17.52 -5.14
CA ASN A 93 3.80 16.85 -6.01
C ASN A 93 5.01 16.46 -5.17
N VAL A 94 5.37 15.18 -5.21
CA VAL A 94 6.47 14.62 -4.43
C VAL A 94 7.44 13.82 -5.31
N GLU A 95 8.69 13.69 -4.83
CA GLU A 95 9.64 12.72 -5.33
C GLU A 95 9.51 11.45 -4.48
N ALA A 96 9.04 10.36 -5.08
CA ALA A 96 8.78 9.12 -4.40
C ALA A 96 9.85 8.07 -4.74
N THR A 97 10.28 7.36 -3.71
CA THR A 97 11.07 6.12 -3.76
C THR A 97 10.32 5.01 -3.01
N ALA A 98 10.85 3.81 -3.01
CA ALA A 98 10.25 2.70 -2.27
C ALA A 98 11.32 1.90 -1.52
N TYR A 99 10.96 1.40 -0.33
CA TYR A 99 11.80 0.56 0.52
C TYR A 99 11.03 -0.69 1.01
N SER A 100 11.77 -1.69 1.48
CA SER A 100 11.19 -2.90 2.05
C SER A 100 11.96 -3.34 3.28
N THR A 101 11.25 -3.86 4.27
CA THR A 101 11.85 -4.53 5.45
C THR A 101 12.65 -5.77 5.10
N ASN A 102 12.55 -6.28 3.87
CA ASN A 102 13.38 -7.36 3.35
C ASN A 102 14.77 -6.90 2.90
N GLN A 103 15.07 -5.60 2.98
CA GLN A 103 16.42 -5.07 2.79
C GLN A 103 17.27 -5.34 4.03
N PRO A 104 18.54 -5.77 3.85
CA PRO A 104 19.47 -5.91 4.97
C PRO A 104 19.56 -4.59 5.75
N GLU A 105 19.65 -4.69 7.08
CA GLU A 105 19.87 -3.57 8.01
C GLU A 105 18.65 -2.65 8.26
N LEU A 106 17.51 -2.87 7.62
CA LEU A 106 16.30 -2.12 7.94
C LEU A 106 15.50 -2.74 9.09
N SER A 107 15.01 -1.88 9.97
CA SER A 107 14.10 -2.28 11.05
C SER A 107 12.73 -2.65 10.49
N SER A 108 12.06 -3.62 11.13
CA SER A 108 10.63 -3.88 10.87
C SER A 108 9.71 -2.89 11.57
N TYR A 109 10.26 -2.00 12.39
CA TYR A 109 9.51 -0.96 13.11
C TYR A 109 9.86 0.41 12.57
N THR A 110 8.83 1.21 12.31
CA THR A 110 8.97 2.60 11.86
C THR A 110 9.39 3.53 13.00
N ALA A 111 9.71 4.78 12.67
CA ALA A 111 10.02 5.82 13.64
C ALA A 111 8.85 6.10 14.61
N THR A 112 7.60 5.85 14.22
CA THR A 112 6.41 5.96 15.09
C THR A 112 6.05 4.67 15.81
N GLY A 113 6.83 3.59 15.64
CA GLY A 113 6.63 2.31 16.30
C GLY A 113 5.65 1.37 15.61
N ILE A 114 5.26 1.63 14.37
CA ILE A 114 4.40 0.76 13.57
C ILE A 114 5.22 -0.48 13.15
N ASP A 115 4.69 -1.68 13.38
CA ASP A 115 5.27 -2.93 12.88
C ASP A 115 4.84 -3.13 11.41
N LEU A 116 5.77 -2.96 10.49
CA LEU A 116 5.55 -3.05 9.04
C LEU A 116 5.17 -4.46 8.56
N ARG A 117 5.39 -5.48 9.39
CA ARG A 117 4.95 -6.85 9.08
C ARG A 117 3.45 -7.03 9.31
N GLN A 118 2.84 -6.20 10.15
CA GLN A 118 1.40 -6.22 10.45
C GLN A 118 0.66 -5.10 9.73
N ASN A 119 1.27 -3.94 9.60
CA ASN A 119 0.72 -2.80 8.87
C ASN A 119 1.75 -2.29 7.84
N PRO A 120 1.74 -2.82 6.62
CA PRO A 120 2.71 -2.43 5.59
C PRO A 120 2.41 -1.10 4.90
N TYR A 121 1.22 -0.53 5.10
CA TYR A 121 0.79 0.69 4.39
C TYR A 121 1.32 1.95 5.06
N VAL A 122 2.64 2.12 5.02
CA VAL A 122 3.35 3.23 5.64
C VAL A 122 4.24 3.94 4.63
N VAL A 123 4.34 5.26 4.77
CA VAL A 123 5.25 6.11 4.00
C VAL A 123 6.17 6.83 4.97
N ALA A 124 7.46 6.83 4.69
CA ALA A 124 8.43 7.70 5.33
C ALA A 124 8.37 9.10 4.70
N VAL A 125 8.32 10.11 5.54
CA VAL A 125 8.15 11.52 5.15
C VAL A 125 9.11 12.42 5.92
N ASP A 126 9.26 13.66 5.46
CA ASP A 126 9.80 14.77 6.27
C ASP A 126 8.66 15.33 7.13
N PRO A 127 8.71 15.21 8.47
CA PRO A 127 7.64 15.70 9.34
C PRO A 127 7.40 17.21 9.28
N SER A 128 8.39 17.97 8.80
CA SER A 128 8.24 19.40 8.58
C SER A 128 7.45 19.75 7.30
N PHE A 129 7.33 18.80 6.39
CA PHE A 129 6.60 18.93 5.12
C PHE A 129 5.27 18.20 5.14
N ILE A 130 5.22 16.95 5.62
CA ILE A 130 4.02 16.15 5.84
C ILE A 130 4.04 15.67 7.30
N PRO A 131 3.16 16.18 8.17
CA PRO A 131 3.11 15.76 9.57
C PRO A 131 2.90 14.25 9.73
N LEU A 132 3.59 13.64 10.69
CA LEU A 132 3.35 12.24 11.05
C LEU A 132 1.89 12.03 11.49
N GLY A 133 1.33 10.89 11.13
CA GLY A 133 -0.10 10.58 11.32
C GLY A 133 -1.00 11.08 10.19
N SER A 134 -0.47 11.81 9.20
CA SER A 134 -1.24 12.16 7.99
C SER A 134 -1.63 10.92 7.21
N THR A 135 -2.81 10.95 6.61
CA THR A 135 -3.25 9.95 5.64
C THR A 135 -2.84 10.39 4.23
N ILE A 136 -2.21 9.50 3.48
CA ILE A 136 -1.67 9.78 2.15
C ILE A 136 -2.33 8.82 1.16
N TYR A 137 -3.07 9.36 0.20
CA TYR A 137 -3.58 8.59 -0.92
C TYR A 137 -2.64 8.71 -2.13
N ILE A 138 -2.26 7.56 -2.69
CA ILE A 138 -1.36 7.44 -3.84
C ILE A 138 -2.11 6.67 -4.93
N GLU A 139 -2.33 7.33 -6.06
CA GLU A 139 -3.02 6.71 -7.18
C GLU A 139 -2.32 5.43 -7.65
N GLY A 140 -3.07 4.35 -7.80
CA GLY A 140 -2.58 3.03 -8.20
C GLY A 140 -1.91 2.21 -7.09
N LEU A 141 -1.67 2.80 -5.89
CA LEU A 141 -1.10 2.09 -4.73
C LEU A 141 -2.04 2.05 -3.53
N GLY A 142 -2.99 3.01 -3.42
CA GLY A 142 -3.96 3.07 -2.34
C GLY A 142 -3.60 4.06 -1.24
N THR A 143 -4.11 3.79 -0.03
CA THR A 143 -4.01 4.67 1.13
C THR A 143 -2.93 4.21 2.10
N PHE A 144 -2.11 5.14 2.55
CA PHE A 144 -0.97 4.94 3.45
C PHE A 144 -1.04 5.91 4.63
N ILE A 145 -0.26 5.62 5.67
CA ILE A 145 -0.05 6.51 6.82
C ILE A 145 1.38 7.08 6.74
N ALA A 146 1.53 8.39 6.94
CA ALA A 146 2.82 9.02 7.21
C ALA A 146 3.31 8.58 8.59
N GLY A 147 3.94 7.41 8.67
CA GLY A 147 4.29 6.74 9.92
C GLY A 147 5.77 6.49 10.10
N ASP A 148 6.60 6.94 9.18
CA ASP A 148 8.04 6.74 9.24
C ASP A 148 8.82 7.99 8.85
N THR A 149 10.12 7.98 9.14
CA THR A 149 11.07 9.04 8.75
C THR A 149 12.36 8.41 8.27
N GLY A 150 13.10 9.13 7.43
CA GLY A 150 14.43 8.71 6.98
C GLY A 150 15.38 9.88 6.85
N GLY A 151 16.66 9.69 7.19
CA GLY A 151 17.66 10.77 7.12
C GLY A 151 17.85 11.36 5.71
N ALA A 152 17.48 10.61 4.65
CA ALA A 152 17.52 11.08 3.27
C ALA A 152 16.14 11.58 2.78
N ILE A 153 15.09 11.49 3.59
CA ILE A 153 13.73 11.91 3.26
C ILE A 153 13.52 13.32 3.79
N VAL A 154 13.74 14.29 2.91
CA VAL A 154 13.74 15.72 3.25
C VAL A 154 12.85 16.48 2.25
N GLY A 155 12.04 17.42 2.77
CA GLY A 155 11.13 18.24 1.99
C GLY A 155 10.03 17.43 1.30
N ASN A 156 9.88 17.61 -0.01
CA ASN A 156 8.85 16.92 -0.80
C ASN A 156 9.23 15.48 -1.22
N ARG A 157 10.23 14.89 -0.59
CA ARG A 157 10.59 13.49 -0.82
C ARG A 157 9.81 12.59 0.12
N ILE A 158 9.31 11.46 -0.43
CA ILE A 158 8.68 10.39 0.34
C ILE A 158 9.31 9.04 -0.01
N ASP A 159 9.22 8.08 0.92
CA ASP A 159 9.69 6.71 0.70
C ASP A 159 8.58 5.72 1.10
N ILE A 160 8.08 4.98 0.11
CA ILE A 160 6.87 4.14 0.26
C ILE A 160 7.32 2.74 0.67
N HIS A 161 6.78 2.23 1.79
CA HIS A 161 7.02 0.85 2.15
C HIS A 161 6.26 -0.10 1.22
N LEU A 162 6.99 -1.02 0.58
CA LEU A 162 6.46 -2.13 -0.20
C LEU A 162 6.99 -3.44 0.38
N THR A 163 6.14 -4.44 0.48
CA THR A 163 6.51 -5.75 1.07
C THR A 163 7.46 -6.55 0.18
N ASP A 164 7.39 -6.36 -1.15
CA ASP A 164 8.26 -7.01 -2.12
C ASP A 164 9.47 -6.15 -2.48
N LEU A 165 10.66 -6.69 -2.26
CA LEU A 165 11.92 -6.02 -2.58
C LEU A 165 12.10 -5.78 -4.09
N ASN A 166 11.64 -6.71 -4.93
CA ASN A 166 11.70 -6.53 -6.38
C ASN A 166 10.76 -5.41 -6.83
N ALA A 167 9.59 -5.28 -6.19
CA ALA A 167 8.69 -4.16 -6.42
C ALA A 167 9.36 -2.82 -6.09
N CYS A 168 10.16 -2.74 -5.01
CA CYS A 168 10.94 -1.54 -4.66
C CYS A 168 11.95 -1.18 -5.75
N TYR A 169 12.71 -2.15 -6.26
CA TYR A 169 13.66 -1.92 -7.35
C TYR A 169 12.98 -1.46 -8.65
N ASN A 170 11.84 -2.07 -8.97
CA ASN A 170 11.05 -1.71 -10.16
C ASN A 170 10.36 -0.35 -10.00
N PHE A 171 10.01 0.02 -8.76
CA PHE A 171 9.42 1.32 -8.46
C PHE A 171 10.42 2.44 -8.78
N GLY A 172 11.66 2.29 -8.33
CA GLY A 172 12.73 3.26 -8.53
C GLY A 172 12.40 4.62 -7.92
N ARG A 173 12.89 5.68 -8.55
CA ARG A 173 12.61 7.07 -8.18
C ARG A 173 11.75 7.73 -9.24
N ARG A 174 10.65 8.37 -8.82
CA ARG A 174 9.71 9.03 -9.75
C ARG A 174 9.02 10.21 -9.10
N SER A 175 8.67 11.21 -9.90
CA SER A 175 7.76 12.27 -9.47
C SER A 175 6.33 11.81 -9.61
N MET A 176 5.51 12.07 -8.60
CA MET A 176 4.10 11.73 -8.61
C MET A 176 3.26 12.70 -7.80
N GLN A 177 1.97 12.68 -8.03
CA GLN A 177 1.00 13.46 -7.27
C GLN A 177 0.37 12.58 -6.19
N ILE A 178 0.25 13.12 -5.00
CA ILE A 178 -0.41 12.47 -3.86
C ILE A 178 -1.47 13.38 -3.27
N GLN A 179 -2.45 12.81 -2.57
CA GLN A 179 -3.40 13.55 -1.76
C GLN A 179 -3.10 13.30 -0.29
N VAL A 180 -3.02 14.35 0.49
CA VAL A 180 -2.66 14.30 1.92
C VAL A 180 -3.77 14.88 2.77
N VAL A 181 -4.26 14.13 3.74
CA VAL A 181 -5.16 14.59 4.79
C VAL A 181 -4.35 14.66 6.08
N PHE A 182 -4.21 15.86 6.63
CA PHE A 182 -3.45 16.09 7.86
C PHE A 182 -4.18 15.53 9.08
N PRO A 183 -3.46 15.07 10.11
CA PRO A 183 -4.06 14.66 11.38
C PRO A 183 -4.73 15.87 12.04
N GLN A 184 -5.89 15.64 12.64
CA GLN A 184 -6.61 16.65 13.44
C GLN A 184 -6.05 16.73 14.85
#